data_61c197ae94a1552597c905ea49bcd179
#
_entry.id   61c197ae94a1552597c905ea49bcd179
#
_cell.length_a   1.000
_cell.length_b   1.000
_cell.length_c   1.000
_cell.angle_alpha   90.00
_cell.angle_beta   90.00
_cell.angle_gamma   90.00
#
_symmetry.space_group_name_H-M   'P 1'
#
loop_
_entity.id
_entity.type
_entity.pdbx_description
1 polymer ?
#
loop_
_entity_poly.entity_id
_entity_poly.type
_entity_poly.pdbx_seq_one_letter_code
_entity_poly.pdbx_strand_id
1 'polypeptide(L)'
;MFAKQILGFLGLLCLAGASQQALAQQTNNNALHAVPPPGKVVIDGKLDDWDLSGQIDVFANFRTRNNYSAKVAAMYDKENFYLAVIWRDPTPMYNMVDSSFDIGSGWKSDCLQLRLKTDMVIGDVTCWYSTAAKHPVVNIQYGRFTGGRDKDTDVTAFQAINDALQVGAQEAFAMGEDGKSYTQEIALPWKLITGQSAIVKATGKPYREPKSYGPGDSFNMGMEFLWGPPDGRTFPIHRYADLLMPGTSSREFFWTAENAWGPVTLEPKGNLKLPPVEYAASAEYLQKTQGPVTLSYTMPFDGFATLVIDDAQGHRVKNVIGTAPRTKGKQTDLWDGTDDQGKLMPPGTYRMRGLLHAGIDPVYEAGYGSPGVPPWETADGSGGWMSDHNPNVAVAAGKEMMLLAASGCESGRALVGTDLNGRRKWGETKFQGIAAVAADDRYAYAGMNGGHGWGVKDPSIGRLLLADGKYAPFATQP
;
A
#
# COMPACT_ATOMS: atom_id res chain seq x y z
N MET A 1 2.82 68.30 -45.68
CA MET A 1 3.86 68.72 -44.72
C MET A 1 4.38 67.51 -44.03
N PHE A 2 5.62 67.30 -44.20
CA PHE A 2 6.54 66.24 -43.83
C PHE A 2 6.13 65.20 -42.76
N ALA A 3 5.97 63.95 -43.24
CA ALA A 3 6.09 62.76 -42.43
C ALA A 3 7.57 62.27 -42.46
N LYS A 4 8.16 62.09 -41.29
CA LYS A 4 9.46 61.42 -41.14
C LYS A 4 9.23 59.95 -40.70
N GLN A 5 9.58 59.03 -41.58
CA GLN A 5 9.75 57.62 -41.31
C GLN A 5 10.98 57.39 -40.39
N ILE A 6 10.81 56.68 -39.32
CA ILE A 6 11.92 56.11 -38.55
C ILE A 6 11.83 54.60 -38.74
N LEU A 7 12.80 54.05 -39.49
CA LEU A 7 13.06 52.61 -39.53
C LEU A 7 13.69 52.19 -38.20
N GLY A 8 13.00 51.41 -37.43
CA GLY A 8 13.54 50.70 -36.28
C GLY A 8 13.99 49.30 -36.70
N PHE A 9 15.28 49.05 -36.61
CA PHE A 9 15.86 47.71 -36.71
C PHE A 9 15.44 46.89 -35.49
N LEU A 10 14.57 45.89 -35.67
CA LEU A 10 14.35 44.84 -34.66
C LEU A 10 15.43 43.78 -34.82
N GLY A 11 16.45 43.87 -33.96
CA GLY A 11 17.40 42.78 -33.79
C GLY A 11 16.69 41.63 -33.08
N LEU A 12 16.50 40.53 -33.78
CA LEU A 12 16.06 39.26 -33.23
C LEU A 12 17.21 38.69 -32.39
N LEU A 13 17.22 38.95 -31.07
CA LEU A 13 18.02 38.16 -30.15
C LEU A 13 17.36 36.77 -30.01
N CYS A 14 17.90 35.79 -30.72
CA CYS A 14 17.71 34.38 -30.40
C CYS A 14 18.36 34.11 -29.04
N LEU A 15 17.57 34.25 -27.98
CA LEU A 15 17.88 33.62 -26.70
C LEU A 15 17.75 32.13 -26.92
N ALA A 16 18.87 31.46 -27.19
CA ALA A 16 19.02 30.04 -27.01
C ALA A 16 18.81 29.79 -25.49
N GLY A 17 17.56 29.55 -25.10
CA GLY A 17 17.23 29.02 -23.79
C GLY A 17 17.83 27.63 -23.70
N ALA A 18 19.06 27.52 -23.17
CA ALA A 18 19.49 26.27 -22.59
C ALA A 18 18.46 25.94 -21.52
N SER A 19 17.59 24.97 -21.80
CA SER A 19 16.79 24.31 -20.77
C SER A 19 17.79 23.74 -19.80
N GLN A 20 18.01 24.42 -18.67
CA GLN A 20 18.64 23.80 -17.52
C GLN A 20 17.72 22.61 -17.17
N GLN A 21 18.12 21.41 -17.55
CA GLN A 21 17.51 20.20 -17.04
C GLN A 21 17.62 20.31 -15.53
N ALA A 22 16.50 20.50 -14.87
CA ALA A 22 16.43 20.42 -13.42
C ALA A 22 17.00 19.06 -13.04
N LEU A 23 18.12 19.03 -12.34
CA LEU A 23 18.76 17.80 -11.91
C LEU A 23 17.77 17.02 -11.07
N ALA A 24 17.54 15.77 -11.40
CA ALA A 24 16.55 14.94 -10.77
C ALA A 24 16.91 14.75 -9.29
N GLN A 25 15.99 15.14 -8.41
CA GLN A 25 16.12 14.98 -6.96
C GLN A 25 15.64 13.61 -6.49
N GLN A 26 15.04 12.88 -7.37
CA GLN A 26 14.57 11.49 -7.22
C GLN A 26 14.86 10.73 -8.51
N THR A 27 14.85 9.42 -8.43
CA THR A 27 14.89 8.59 -9.65
C THR A 27 13.52 8.61 -10.33
N ASN A 28 13.53 8.45 -11.65
CA ASN A 28 12.33 8.28 -12.47
C ASN A 28 12.71 7.33 -13.60
N ASN A 29 12.99 6.09 -13.22
CA ASN A 29 13.31 5.07 -14.21
C ASN A 29 12.05 4.72 -14.99
N ASN A 30 12.16 4.68 -16.32
CA ASN A 30 11.05 4.35 -17.20
C ASN A 30 11.31 3.10 -18.06
N ALA A 31 12.43 2.45 -17.84
CA ALA A 31 12.80 1.18 -18.47
C ALA A 31 13.77 0.41 -17.57
N LEU A 32 13.76 -0.93 -17.67
CA LEU A 32 14.73 -1.82 -17.06
C LEU A 32 15.23 -2.80 -18.13
N HIS A 33 16.54 -3.06 -18.14
CA HIS A 33 17.17 -3.97 -19.06
C HIS A 33 17.55 -5.26 -18.34
N ALA A 34 16.89 -6.37 -18.70
CA ALA A 34 17.25 -7.69 -18.22
C ALA A 34 18.21 -8.35 -19.19
N VAL A 35 19.36 -8.80 -18.70
CA VAL A 35 20.42 -9.39 -19.53
C VAL A 35 20.50 -10.89 -19.30
N PRO A 36 21.00 -11.68 -20.30
CA PRO A 36 21.29 -13.08 -20.03
C PRO A 36 22.39 -13.22 -18.99
N PRO A 37 22.33 -14.21 -18.07
CA PRO A 37 23.34 -14.39 -17.05
C PRO A 37 24.68 -14.83 -17.67
N PRO A 38 25.82 -14.46 -17.05
CA PRO A 38 27.15 -14.88 -17.52
C PRO A 38 27.42 -16.38 -17.34
N GLY A 39 26.62 -17.03 -16.51
CA GLY A 39 26.75 -18.47 -16.19
C GLY A 39 25.50 -18.99 -15.48
N LYS A 40 25.69 -20.02 -14.67
CA LYS A 40 24.61 -20.55 -13.82
C LYS A 40 24.33 -19.57 -12.67
N VAL A 41 23.09 -19.17 -12.50
CA VAL A 41 22.66 -18.33 -11.38
C VAL A 41 22.38 -19.19 -10.15
N VAL A 42 22.85 -18.74 -9.00
CA VAL A 42 22.61 -19.35 -7.70
C VAL A 42 21.97 -18.30 -6.80
N ILE A 43 20.77 -18.55 -6.31
CA ILE A 43 20.08 -17.62 -5.43
C ILE A 43 20.53 -17.85 -3.99
N ASP A 44 21.57 -17.13 -3.56
CA ASP A 44 22.21 -17.27 -2.24
C ASP A 44 22.43 -15.93 -1.50
N GLY A 45 21.97 -14.83 -2.09
CA GLY A 45 22.12 -13.48 -1.57
C GLY A 45 23.40 -12.78 -2.03
N LYS A 46 24.22 -13.40 -2.90
CA LYS A 46 25.45 -12.82 -3.45
C LYS A 46 25.30 -12.58 -4.94
N LEU A 47 26.05 -11.62 -5.45
CA LEU A 47 25.96 -11.18 -6.83
C LEU A 47 27.20 -11.52 -7.67
N ASP A 48 27.96 -12.54 -7.26
CA ASP A 48 29.22 -12.93 -7.94
C ASP A 48 28.96 -13.50 -9.35
N ASP A 49 27.78 -14.05 -9.56
CA ASP A 49 27.32 -14.64 -10.82
C ASP A 49 26.34 -13.76 -11.60
N TRP A 50 26.24 -12.48 -11.21
CA TRP A 50 25.35 -11.51 -11.85
C TRP A 50 26.09 -10.63 -12.88
N ASP A 51 25.40 -10.30 -13.95
CA ASP A 51 25.73 -9.17 -14.82
C ASP A 51 24.92 -7.94 -14.39
N LEU A 52 25.59 -7.00 -13.74
CA LEU A 52 24.97 -5.78 -13.21
C LEU A 52 24.96 -4.63 -14.24
N SER A 53 25.33 -4.87 -15.49
CA SER A 53 25.46 -3.82 -16.52
C SER A 53 24.15 -3.11 -16.88
N GLY A 54 23.00 -3.76 -16.60
CA GLY A 54 21.67 -3.16 -16.75
C GLY A 54 21.12 -2.51 -15.47
N GLN A 55 21.93 -2.35 -14.43
CA GLN A 55 21.53 -1.86 -13.12
C GLN A 55 21.02 -0.41 -13.17
N ILE A 56 19.94 -0.15 -12.43
CA ILE A 56 19.37 1.17 -12.18
C ILE A 56 19.46 1.52 -10.70
N ASP A 57 19.55 2.82 -10.40
CA ASP A 57 19.40 3.35 -9.05
C ASP A 57 17.93 3.71 -8.77
N VAL A 58 17.48 3.53 -7.51
CA VAL A 58 16.13 3.87 -7.06
C VAL A 58 16.20 4.62 -5.73
N PHE A 59 15.66 5.82 -5.67
CA PHE A 59 15.48 6.60 -4.45
C PHE A 59 14.42 7.70 -4.63
N ALA A 60 13.65 7.94 -3.58
CA ALA A 60 12.63 8.97 -3.55
C ALA A 60 13.20 10.37 -3.34
N ASN A 61 14.37 10.49 -2.68
CA ASN A 61 14.95 11.76 -2.33
C ASN A 61 16.47 11.67 -2.31
N PHE A 62 17.12 12.51 -3.08
CA PHE A 62 18.58 12.58 -3.18
C PHE A 62 19.28 12.73 -1.82
N ARG A 63 18.68 13.40 -0.85
CA ARG A 63 19.27 13.63 0.47
C ARG A 63 19.22 12.42 1.37
N THR A 64 18.15 11.65 1.29
CA THR A 64 17.96 10.46 2.13
C THR A 64 18.48 9.19 1.46
N ARG A 65 18.97 9.26 0.21
CA ARG A 65 19.42 8.10 -0.57
C ARG A 65 20.52 7.27 0.11
N ASN A 66 21.32 7.87 0.99
CA ASN A 66 22.34 7.14 1.72
C ASN A 66 21.75 6.23 2.80
N ASN A 67 20.48 6.45 3.16
CA ASN A 67 19.74 5.64 4.13
C ASN A 67 18.62 4.84 3.47
N TYR A 68 17.95 5.43 2.46
CA TYR A 68 16.77 4.84 1.82
C TYR A 68 16.95 4.89 0.31
N SER A 69 17.48 3.84 -0.24
CA SER A 69 17.66 3.66 -1.68
C SER A 69 17.77 2.18 -2.03
N ALA A 70 17.67 1.89 -3.30
CA ALA A 70 17.97 0.58 -3.82
C ALA A 70 18.75 0.69 -5.13
N LYS A 71 19.45 -0.38 -5.49
CA LYS A 71 19.95 -0.63 -6.84
C LYS A 71 19.31 -1.90 -7.34
N VAL A 72 18.85 -1.88 -8.57
CA VAL A 72 18.11 -3.00 -9.15
C VAL A 72 18.79 -3.46 -10.43
N ALA A 73 19.07 -4.75 -10.52
CA ALA A 73 19.51 -5.40 -11.73
C ALA A 73 18.56 -6.54 -12.10
N ALA A 74 18.42 -6.82 -13.38
CA ALA A 74 17.61 -7.91 -13.88
C ALA A 74 18.38 -8.80 -14.84
N MET A 75 18.14 -10.11 -14.74
CA MET A 75 18.62 -11.11 -15.68
C MET A 75 17.47 -12.03 -16.10
N TYR A 76 17.68 -12.80 -17.14
CA TYR A 76 16.71 -13.79 -17.59
C TYR A 76 17.36 -14.96 -18.32
N ASP A 77 16.77 -16.10 -18.21
CA ASP A 77 17.06 -17.27 -19.05
C ASP A 77 15.77 -17.92 -19.57
N LYS A 78 15.85 -19.15 -20.04
CA LYS A 78 14.68 -19.86 -20.59
C LYS A 78 13.64 -20.24 -19.53
N GLU A 79 14.05 -20.32 -18.28
CA GLU A 79 13.22 -20.84 -17.19
C GLU A 79 12.73 -19.72 -16.27
N ASN A 80 13.57 -18.70 -16.03
CA ASN A 80 13.34 -17.70 -15.00
C ASN A 80 13.58 -16.28 -15.48
N PHE A 81 12.89 -15.38 -14.87
CA PHE A 81 13.24 -13.97 -14.72
C PHE A 81 13.87 -13.78 -13.35
N TYR A 82 15.01 -13.11 -13.30
CA TYR A 82 15.77 -12.86 -12.09
C TYR A 82 15.80 -11.37 -11.77
N LEU A 83 15.69 -11.05 -10.49
CA LEU A 83 15.81 -9.69 -9.98
C LEU A 83 16.75 -9.67 -8.79
N ALA A 84 17.75 -8.79 -8.82
CA ALA A 84 18.60 -8.49 -7.67
C ALA A 84 18.33 -7.07 -7.19
N VAL A 85 18.18 -6.90 -5.89
CA VAL A 85 17.98 -5.59 -5.27
C VAL A 85 18.99 -5.42 -4.16
N ILE A 86 19.84 -4.41 -4.28
CA ILE A 86 20.78 -4.00 -3.22
C ILE A 86 20.13 -2.83 -2.49
N TRP A 87 19.68 -3.08 -1.29
CA TRP A 87 18.98 -2.11 -0.45
C TRP A 87 19.94 -1.30 0.41
N ARG A 88 19.57 -0.06 0.65
CA ARG A 88 20.07 0.78 1.73
C ARG A 88 18.94 1.02 2.71
N ASP A 89 19.16 0.64 3.97
CA ASP A 89 18.14 0.67 5.01
C ASP A 89 18.80 0.76 6.39
N PRO A 90 18.44 1.74 7.23
CA PRO A 90 18.92 1.84 8.60
C PRO A 90 18.47 0.69 9.52
N THR A 91 17.38 0.02 9.15
CA THR A 91 16.79 -1.12 9.89
C THR A 91 16.57 -2.32 8.98
N PRO A 92 17.64 -2.88 8.38
CA PRO A 92 17.55 -3.77 7.25
C PRO A 92 16.85 -5.10 7.57
N MET A 93 16.08 -5.60 6.61
CA MET A 93 15.38 -6.89 6.65
C MET A 93 14.47 -7.04 7.89
N TYR A 94 13.80 -5.98 8.30
CA TYR A 94 13.01 -6.00 9.52
C TYR A 94 11.50 -5.92 9.25
N ASN A 95 10.90 -7.07 9.00
CA ASN A 95 9.47 -7.20 8.79
C ASN A 95 8.89 -8.26 9.74
N MET A 96 8.17 -7.80 10.76
CA MET A 96 7.61 -8.62 11.84
C MET A 96 6.22 -9.17 11.54
N VAL A 97 5.74 -9.03 10.31
CA VAL A 97 4.52 -9.71 9.87
C VAL A 97 4.74 -11.22 9.92
N ASP A 98 3.85 -11.93 10.56
CA ASP A 98 3.90 -13.39 10.61
C ASP A 98 3.34 -13.97 9.30
N SER A 99 4.24 -14.46 8.45
CA SER A 99 3.89 -15.01 7.15
C SER A 99 3.08 -16.30 7.22
N SER A 100 3.12 -17.01 8.34
CA SER A 100 2.31 -18.22 8.54
C SER A 100 0.83 -17.90 8.73
N PHE A 101 0.53 -16.67 9.18
CA PHE A 101 -0.83 -16.21 9.44
C PHE A 101 -1.32 -15.20 8.38
N ASP A 102 -0.47 -14.26 7.95
CA ASP A 102 -0.84 -13.17 7.05
C ASP A 102 0.23 -12.93 5.97
N ILE A 103 0.34 -13.89 5.06
CA ILE A 103 1.36 -13.88 4.01
C ILE A 103 1.19 -12.71 3.02
N GLY A 104 -0.03 -12.21 2.86
CA GLY A 104 -0.34 -11.09 1.96
C GLY A 104 0.02 -9.71 2.51
N SER A 105 0.40 -9.60 3.77
CA SER A 105 0.62 -8.31 4.45
C SER A 105 2.08 -7.87 4.57
N GLY A 106 2.99 -8.49 3.83
CA GLY A 106 4.41 -8.09 3.81
C GLY A 106 4.64 -6.59 3.56
N TRP A 107 3.74 -5.96 2.82
CA TRP A 107 3.76 -4.53 2.51
C TRP A 107 3.67 -3.59 3.73
N LYS A 108 3.45 -4.12 4.91
CA LYS A 108 3.40 -3.35 6.17
C LYS A 108 4.77 -2.93 6.69
N SER A 109 5.86 -3.48 6.15
CA SER A 109 7.23 -3.13 6.53
C SER A 109 8.18 -3.32 5.34
N ASP A 110 9.45 -3.68 5.57
CA ASP A 110 10.43 -3.90 4.51
C ASP A 110 9.94 -4.89 3.47
N CYS A 111 9.75 -4.42 2.25
CA CYS A 111 9.14 -5.22 1.21
C CYS A 111 9.41 -4.65 -0.18
N LEU A 112 9.59 -5.54 -1.15
CA LEU A 112 9.51 -5.22 -2.57
C LEU A 112 8.16 -5.68 -3.10
N GLN A 113 7.45 -4.77 -3.75
CA GLN A 113 6.25 -5.12 -4.51
C GLN A 113 6.49 -4.91 -6.01
N LEU A 114 6.07 -5.87 -6.81
CA LEU A 114 6.12 -5.81 -8.27
C LEU A 114 4.70 -5.84 -8.82
N ARG A 115 4.48 -5.05 -9.85
CA ARG A 115 3.31 -5.14 -10.72
C ARG A 115 3.80 -5.56 -12.09
N LEU A 116 3.24 -6.63 -12.59
CA LEU A 116 3.68 -7.27 -13.83
C LEU A 116 2.53 -7.32 -14.82
N LYS A 117 2.78 -6.93 -16.06
CA LYS A 117 1.89 -7.15 -17.18
C LYS A 117 2.62 -7.95 -18.25
N THR A 118 2.29 -9.21 -18.34
CA THR A 118 2.72 -10.09 -19.42
C THR A 118 1.65 -10.18 -20.52
N ASP A 119 1.87 -11.00 -21.51
CA ASP A 119 0.88 -11.23 -22.57
C ASP A 119 -0.41 -11.89 -22.07
N MET A 120 -0.37 -12.57 -20.93
CA MET A 120 -1.51 -13.34 -20.41
C MET A 120 -2.17 -12.71 -19.19
N VAL A 121 -1.39 -12.21 -18.25
CA VAL A 121 -1.89 -11.82 -16.93
C VAL A 121 -1.32 -10.49 -16.46
N ILE A 122 -2.07 -9.87 -15.57
CA ILE A 122 -1.55 -8.84 -14.66
C ILE A 122 -1.33 -9.53 -13.32
N GLY A 123 -0.10 -9.50 -12.85
CA GLY A 123 0.32 -10.10 -11.58
C GLY A 123 0.78 -9.04 -10.58
N ASP A 124 0.61 -9.38 -9.32
CA ASP A 124 1.15 -8.68 -8.17
C ASP A 124 2.07 -9.65 -7.43
N VAL A 125 3.34 -9.30 -7.30
CA VAL A 125 4.32 -10.11 -6.57
C VAL A 125 4.82 -9.30 -5.39
N THR A 126 4.74 -9.90 -4.21
CA THR A 126 5.22 -9.30 -2.96
C THR A 126 6.35 -10.16 -2.41
N CYS A 127 7.54 -9.57 -2.28
CA CYS A 127 8.78 -10.24 -1.90
C CYS A 127 9.35 -9.59 -0.64
N TRP A 128 9.60 -10.39 0.41
CA TRP A 128 10.07 -9.86 1.69
C TRP A 128 10.66 -10.93 2.60
N TYR A 129 11.45 -10.52 3.60
CA TYR A 129 11.95 -11.43 4.62
C TYR A 129 11.07 -11.35 5.87
N SER A 130 10.43 -12.45 6.25
CA SER A 130 9.69 -12.52 7.51
C SER A 130 10.67 -12.67 8.67
N THR A 131 10.91 -11.60 9.42
CA THR A 131 11.73 -11.63 10.63
C THR A 131 11.10 -12.49 11.71
N ALA A 132 9.77 -12.51 11.79
CA ALA A 132 9.02 -13.33 12.74
C ALA A 132 9.18 -14.84 12.44
N ALA A 133 9.02 -15.23 11.17
CA ALA A 133 9.10 -16.61 10.73
C ALA A 133 10.52 -17.03 10.31
N LYS A 134 11.45 -16.07 10.17
CA LYS A 134 12.87 -16.28 9.81
C LYS A 134 13.08 -16.95 8.45
N HIS A 135 12.28 -16.56 7.46
CA HIS A 135 12.43 -17.08 6.10
C HIS A 135 11.98 -16.05 5.06
N PRO A 136 12.46 -16.18 3.80
CA PRO A 136 11.95 -15.42 2.66
C PRO A 136 10.48 -15.73 2.38
N VAL A 137 9.78 -14.78 1.75
CA VAL A 137 8.36 -14.92 1.37
C VAL A 137 8.12 -14.32 0.00
N VAL A 138 7.65 -15.12 -0.92
CA VAL A 138 7.19 -14.67 -2.25
C VAL A 138 5.71 -15.01 -2.40
N ASN A 139 4.87 -13.98 -2.43
CA ASN A 139 3.44 -14.10 -2.66
C ASN A 139 3.09 -13.56 -4.04
N ILE A 140 2.29 -14.29 -4.81
CA ILE A 140 1.84 -13.89 -6.14
C ILE A 140 0.32 -13.85 -6.17
N GLN A 141 -0.23 -12.73 -6.61
CA GLN A 141 -1.66 -12.56 -6.85
C GLN A 141 -1.88 -12.17 -8.31
N TYR A 142 -2.85 -12.78 -8.96
CA TYR A 142 -3.22 -12.45 -10.33
C TYR A 142 -4.43 -11.52 -10.31
N GLY A 143 -4.26 -10.32 -10.83
CA GLY A 143 -5.32 -9.33 -10.85
C GLY A 143 -6.36 -9.56 -11.95
N ARG A 144 -5.91 -9.91 -13.17
CA ARG A 144 -6.77 -10.21 -14.32
C ARG A 144 -5.94 -10.72 -15.50
N PHE A 145 -6.64 -11.34 -16.46
CA PHE A 145 -6.04 -11.69 -17.74
C PHE A 145 -6.01 -10.50 -18.70
N THR A 146 -4.96 -10.43 -19.51
CA THR A 146 -4.81 -9.38 -20.54
C THR A 146 -5.62 -9.68 -21.80
N GLY A 147 -6.23 -10.87 -21.92
CA GLY A 147 -6.92 -11.37 -23.10
C GLY A 147 -8.38 -10.96 -23.26
N GLY A 148 -8.84 -9.91 -22.60
CA GLY A 148 -10.22 -9.46 -22.70
C GLY A 148 -11.17 -10.20 -21.74
N ARG A 149 -12.33 -9.59 -21.51
CA ARG A 149 -13.45 -10.22 -20.81
C ARG A 149 -14.10 -11.20 -21.78
N ASP A 150 -13.52 -12.36 -21.94
CA ASP A 150 -14.29 -13.44 -22.53
C ASP A 150 -15.32 -13.87 -21.48
N LYS A 151 -16.56 -13.48 -21.70
CA LYS A 151 -17.66 -13.74 -20.77
C LYS A 151 -17.96 -15.22 -20.56
N ASP A 152 -17.38 -16.05 -21.42
CA ASP A 152 -17.65 -17.50 -21.48
C ASP A 152 -16.52 -18.36 -20.93
N THR A 153 -15.41 -17.74 -20.49
CA THR A 153 -14.29 -18.50 -19.93
C THR A 153 -14.43 -18.64 -18.44
N ASP A 154 -14.81 -19.80 -18.01
CA ASP A 154 -14.77 -20.27 -16.62
C ASP A 154 -13.30 -20.54 -16.21
N VAL A 155 -12.51 -19.47 -16.13
CA VAL A 155 -11.08 -19.56 -15.83
C VAL A 155 -10.87 -19.45 -14.32
N THR A 156 -10.27 -20.48 -13.73
CA THR A 156 -9.93 -20.53 -12.29
C THR A 156 -8.67 -19.75 -11.92
N ALA A 157 -8.37 -18.71 -12.62
CA ALA A 157 -7.06 -18.11 -12.67
C ALA A 157 -6.73 -17.07 -11.59
N PHE A 158 -7.62 -16.78 -10.71
CA PHE A 158 -7.39 -15.76 -9.67
C PHE A 158 -6.99 -16.36 -8.32
N GLN A 159 -6.40 -17.54 -8.33
CA GLN A 159 -5.87 -18.10 -7.10
C GLN A 159 -4.53 -17.43 -6.80
N ALA A 160 -4.46 -16.74 -5.68
CA ALA A 160 -3.19 -16.30 -5.12
C ALA A 160 -2.29 -17.53 -4.92
N ILE A 161 -1.02 -17.40 -5.31
CA ILE A 161 0.03 -18.34 -4.92
C ILE A 161 0.62 -17.81 -3.64
N ASN A 162 0.07 -18.24 -2.52
CA ASN A 162 0.43 -17.70 -1.21
C ASN A 162 1.91 -17.89 -0.89
N ASP A 163 2.48 -19.03 -1.26
CA ASP A 163 3.90 -19.30 -1.10
C ASP A 163 4.47 -19.80 -2.44
N ALA A 164 4.99 -18.87 -3.22
CA ALA A 164 5.56 -19.18 -4.53
C ALA A 164 6.87 -19.96 -4.45
N LEU A 165 7.55 -19.97 -3.28
CA LEU A 165 8.75 -20.76 -3.05
C LEU A 165 8.43 -22.26 -3.15
N GLN A 166 7.22 -22.69 -2.76
CA GLN A 166 6.80 -24.09 -2.86
C GLN A 166 6.55 -24.56 -4.30
N VAL A 167 6.43 -23.65 -5.25
CA VAL A 167 6.13 -23.95 -6.65
C VAL A 167 7.24 -23.54 -7.63
N GLY A 168 8.42 -23.21 -7.07
CA GLY A 168 9.65 -23.04 -7.83
C GLY A 168 10.21 -21.62 -7.91
N ALA A 169 9.57 -20.61 -7.33
CA ALA A 169 10.25 -19.34 -7.07
C ALA A 169 11.39 -19.56 -6.06
N GLN A 170 12.41 -18.71 -6.13
CA GLN A 170 13.50 -18.71 -5.16
C GLN A 170 13.75 -17.28 -4.71
N GLU A 171 14.12 -17.13 -3.44
CA GLU A 171 14.49 -15.85 -2.86
C GLU A 171 15.55 -16.05 -1.78
N ALA A 172 16.57 -15.21 -1.80
CA ALA A 172 17.63 -15.21 -0.79
C ALA A 172 18.01 -13.79 -0.39
N PHE A 173 18.47 -13.66 0.83
CA PHE A 173 18.92 -12.39 1.40
C PHE A 173 20.30 -12.52 2.01
N ALA A 174 21.14 -11.51 1.83
CA ALA A 174 22.42 -11.40 2.52
C ALA A 174 22.59 -9.99 3.10
N MET A 175 22.96 -9.92 4.38
CA MET A 175 23.27 -8.66 5.04
C MET A 175 24.61 -8.11 4.56
N GLY A 176 24.65 -6.82 4.26
CA GLY A 176 25.89 -6.12 3.98
C GLY A 176 26.75 -5.93 5.23
N GLU A 177 28.08 -5.83 5.03
CA GLU A 177 29.04 -5.68 6.14
C GLU A 177 28.84 -4.41 6.97
N ASP A 178 28.23 -3.38 6.38
CA ASP A 178 27.92 -2.11 7.05
C ASP A 178 26.72 -2.17 7.99
N GLY A 179 25.99 -3.28 8.03
CA GLY A 179 24.77 -3.46 8.81
C GLY A 179 23.64 -2.51 8.45
N LYS A 180 23.74 -1.82 7.30
CA LYS A 180 22.76 -0.84 6.77
C LYS A 180 22.42 -1.06 5.31
N SER A 181 22.86 -2.18 4.79
CA SER A 181 22.54 -2.65 3.45
C SER A 181 22.25 -4.13 3.47
N TYR A 182 21.53 -4.60 2.49
CA TYR A 182 21.33 -6.01 2.25
C TYR A 182 21.04 -6.26 0.75
N THR A 183 21.34 -7.46 0.33
CA THR A 183 21.01 -7.95 -1.01
C THR A 183 19.79 -8.84 -0.92
N GLN A 184 18.90 -8.69 -1.85
CA GLN A 184 17.73 -9.55 -2.09
C GLN A 184 17.84 -10.09 -3.51
N GLU A 185 17.96 -11.40 -3.67
CA GLU A 185 17.92 -12.08 -4.95
C GLU A 185 16.61 -12.83 -5.10
N ILE A 186 16.01 -12.75 -6.27
CA ILE A 186 14.73 -13.36 -6.59
C ILE A 186 14.81 -14.05 -7.93
N ALA A 187 14.38 -15.31 -8.00
CA ALA A 187 14.14 -16.01 -9.25
C ALA A 187 12.65 -16.33 -9.38
N LEU A 188 12.05 -15.82 -10.42
CA LEU A 188 10.62 -16.03 -10.75
C LEU A 188 10.52 -16.87 -12.02
N PRO A 189 10.13 -18.14 -11.93
CA PRO A 189 9.85 -18.95 -13.09
C PRO A 189 8.85 -18.29 -14.03
N TRP A 190 9.12 -18.29 -15.34
CA TRP A 190 8.20 -17.70 -16.33
C TRP A 190 6.78 -18.23 -16.18
N LYS A 191 6.62 -19.53 -15.88
CA LYS A 191 5.30 -20.15 -15.66
C LYS A 191 4.46 -19.44 -14.58
N LEU A 192 5.12 -18.84 -13.58
CA LEU A 192 4.41 -18.13 -12.48
C LEU A 192 4.03 -16.71 -12.87
N ILE A 193 4.88 -16.00 -13.59
CA ILE A 193 4.61 -14.61 -13.95
C ILE A 193 3.88 -14.45 -15.29
N THR A 194 3.80 -15.50 -16.10
CA THR A 194 2.99 -15.50 -17.33
C THR A 194 1.60 -16.11 -17.15
N GLY A 195 1.26 -16.59 -15.95
CA GLY A 195 -0.05 -17.15 -15.68
C GLY A 195 -0.31 -18.53 -16.32
N GLN A 196 0.75 -19.31 -16.58
CA GLN A 196 0.60 -20.72 -17.03
C GLN A 196 -0.23 -21.59 -16.07
N SER A 197 -0.32 -21.20 -14.80
CA SER A 197 -1.18 -21.83 -13.81
C SER A 197 -2.68 -21.57 -14.04
N ALA A 198 -3.01 -20.65 -14.94
CA ALA A 198 -4.38 -20.36 -15.31
C ALA A 198 -4.95 -21.48 -16.18
N ILE A 199 -5.92 -22.20 -15.64
CA ILE A 199 -6.58 -23.30 -16.33
C ILE A 199 -8.06 -23.01 -16.55
N VAL A 200 -8.58 -23.48 -17.66
CA VAL A 200 -10.02 -23.50 -17.92
C VAL A 200 -10.63 -24.64 -17.11
N LYS A 201 -11.53 -24.32 -16.19
CA LYS A 201 -12.19 -25.27 -15.27
C LYS A 201 -12.78 -26.49 -16.00
N ALA A 202 -13.48 -26.24 -17.11
CA ALA A 202 -14.19 -27.28 -17.86
C ALA A 202 -13.24 -28.28 -18.55
N THR A 203 -12.01 -27.89 -18.86
CA THR A 203 -11.09 -28.72 -19.66
C THR A 203 -9.85 -29.16 -18.90
N GLY A 204 -9.52 -28.52 -17.77
CA GLY A 204 -8.28 -28.74 -17.04
C GLY A 204 -7.02 -28.35 -17.82
N LYS A 205 -7.17 -27.65 -18.96
CA LYS A 205 -6.07 -27.23 -19.81
C LYS A 205 -5.72 -25.76 -19.57
N PRO A 206 -4.50 -25.34 -19.91
CA PRO A 206 -4.14 -23.92 -19.91
C PRO A 206 -5.16 -23.09 -20.70
N TYR A 207 -5.45 -21.88 -20.20
CA TYR A 207 -6.37 -20.94 -20.86
C TYR A 207 -5.95 -20.65 -22.30
N ARG A 208 -4.67 -20.46 -22.49
CA ARG A 208 -3.97 -20.45 -23.78
C ARG A 208 -2.50 -20.76 -23.56
N GLU A 209 -1.80 -21.10 -24.61
CA GLU A 209 -0.34 -21.20 -24.52
C GLU A 209 0.27 -19.84 -24.25
N PRO A 210 1.05 -19.68 -23.18
CA PRO A 210 1.75 -18.43 -22.88
C PRO A 210 2.83 -18.17 -23.90
N LYS A 211 3.14 -16.90 -24.11
CA LYS A 211 4.31 -16.50 -24.91
C LYS A 211 5.58 -17.03 -24.25
N SER A 212 6.46 -17.61 -25.06
CA SER A 212 7.83 -17.88 -24.63
C SER A 212 8.63 -16.59 -24.71
N TYR A 213 9.08 -16.08 -23.58
CA TYR A 213 9.90 -14.89 -23.52
C TYR A 213 11.37 -15.19 -23.83
N GLY A 214 12.00 -14.36 -24.65
CA GLY A 214 13.37 -14.52 -25.07
C GLY A 214 14.00 -13.21 -25.55
N PRO A 215 15.22 -13.26 -26.14
CA PRO A 215 15.95 -12.07 -26.55
C PRO A 215 15.15 -11.13 -27.46
N GLY A 216 15.08 -9.85 -27.11
CA GLY A 216 14.34 -8.82 -27.84
C GLY A 216 12.86 -8.69 -27.43
N ASP A 217 12.35 -9.56 -26.57
CA ASP A 217 11.02 -9.42 -26.01
C ASP A 217 10.98 -8.39 -24.88
N SER A 218 9.78 -7.98 -24.53
CA SER A 218 9.54 -7.11 -23.37
C SER A 218 8.20 -7.41 -22.71
N PHE A 219 8.09 -7.06 -21.44
CA PHE A 219 6.86 -7.00 -20.68
C PHE A 219 6.88 -5.75 -19.80
N ASN A 220 5.74 -5.34 -19.24
CA ASN A 220 5.70 -4.15 -18.39
C ASN A 220 5.78 -4.53 -16.91
N MET A 221 6.54 -3.74 -16.16
CA MET A 221 6.68 -3.89 -14.72
C MET A 221 6.74 -2.52 -14.03
N GLY A 222 6.06 -2.41 -12.90
CA GLY A 222 6.27 -1.36 -11.91
C GLY A 222 6.87 -1.97 -10.66
N MET A 223 7.65 -1.20 -9.93
CA MET A 223 8.26 -1.61 -8.66
C MET A 223 7.89 -0.63 -7.57
N GLU A 224 7.57 -1.13 -6.37
CA GLU A 224 7.45 -0.30 -5.18
C GLU A 224 8.37 -0.84 -4.09
N PHE A 225 9.15 0.07 -3.54
CA PHE A 225 10.10 -0.16 -2.46
C PHE A 225 9.52 0.39 -1.18
N LEU A 226 9.48 -0.44 -0.14
CA LEU A 226 8.96 -0.10 1.16
C LEU A 226 10.04 -0.30 2.20
N TRP A 227 10.32 0.75 2.96
CA TRP A 227 11.24 0.73 4.09
C TRP A 227 10.43 0.83 5.38
N GLY A 228 10.51 -0.20 6.18
CA GLY A 228 9.73 -0.35 7.40
C GLY A 228 10.25 0.49 8.57
N PRO A 229 9.43 0.65 9.59
CA PRO A 229 9.85 1.25 10.84
C PRO A 229 10.68 0.27 11.68
N PRO A 230 11.40 0.76 12.68
CA PRO A 230 12.19 -0.09 13.58
C PRO A 230 11.40 -1.14 14.37
N ASP A 231 10.09 -1.05 14.42
CA ASP A 231 9.23 -2.06 15.06
C ASP A 231 8.83 -3.20 14.10
N GLY A 232 9.04 -3.03 12.79
CA GLY A 232 8.76 -4.02 11.77
C GLY A 232 7.28 -4.40 11.60
N ARG A 233 6.34 -3.63 12.15
CA ARG A 233 4.91 -3.99 12.20
C ARG A 233 3.96 -2.90 11.76
N THR A 234 4.36 -1.64 11.90
CA THR A 234 3.56 -0.51 11.49
C THR A 234 3.81 -0.19 10.02
N PHE A 235 3.01 0.71 9.45
CA PHE A 235 3.15 1.07 8.04
C PHE A 235 4.56 1.56 7.69
N PRO A 236 5.03 1.33 6.45
CA PRO A 236 6.32 1.80 5.99
C PRO A 236 6.51 3.29 6.25
N ILE A 237 7.70 3.65 6.72
CA ILE A 237 8.08 5.05 6.96
C ILE A 237 8.52 5.74 5.66
N HIS A 238 9.03 4.97 4.72
CA HIS A 238 9.31 5.42 3.37
C HIS A 238 8.76 4.43 2.36
N ARG A 239 8.21 4.96 1.28
CA ARG A 239 7.77 4.17 0.13
C ARG A 239 8.05 4.95 -1.13
N TYR A 240 8.49 4.23 -2.16
CA TYR A 240 8.75 4.81 -3.45
C TYR A 240 8.43 3.84 -4.58
N ALA A 241 7.59 4.27 -5.50
CA ALA A 241 7.33 3.51 -6.72
C ALA A 241 8.18 4.06 -7.86
N ASP A 242 8.82 3.16 -8.59
CA ASP A 242 9.66 3.46 -9.74
C ASP A 242 9.40 2.47 -10.89
N LEU A 243 10.10 2.64 -11.99
CA LEU A 243 9.86 1.95 -13.25
C LEU A 243 8.45 2.27 -13.78
N LEU A 244 8.13 3.55 -13.81
CA LEU A 244 6.85 4.07 -14.26
C LEU A 244 7.03 4.88 -15.56
N MET A 245 6.02 4.84 -16.42
CA MET A 245 6.01 5.66 -17.63
C MET A 245 6.01 7.15 -17.30
N PRO A 246 6.66 8.00 -18.11
CA PRO A 246 6.71 9.44 -17.86
C PRO A 246 5.32 10.05 -17.68
N GLY A 247 5.19 10.93 -16.67
CA GLY A 247 3.93 11.62 -16.36
C GLY A 247 2.95 10.86 -15.49
N THR A 248 3.28 9.62 -15.10
CA THR A 248 2.47 8.85 -14.14
C THR A 248 2.88 9.15 -12.70
N SER A 249 1.99 8.95 -11.76
CA SER A 249 2.25 9.12 -10.34
C SER A 249 2.52 7.78 -9.65
N SER A 250 3.21 7.81 -8.52
CA SER A 250 3.42 6.62 -7.69
C SER A 250 2.11 5.91 -7.29
N ARG A 251 1.00 6.64 -7.27
CA ARG A 251 -0.32 6.08 -6.97
C ARG A 251 -0.80 5.09 -8.03
N GLU A 252 -0.41 5.26 -9.29
CA GLU A 252 -0.80 4.40 -10.40
C GLU A 252 -0.08 3.06 -10.38
N PHE A 253 0.93 2.90 -9.53
CA PHE A 253 1.51 1.61 -9.24
C PHE A 253 0.49 0.61 -8.67
N PHE A 254 -0.43 1.07 -7.81
CA PHE A 254 -1.25 0.18 -6.98
C PHE A 254 -2.32 -0.60 -7.71
N TRP A 255 -2.91 -0.03 -8.75
CA TRP A 255 -4.09 -0.65 -9.33
C TRP A 255 -3.81 -1.01 -10.78
N THR A 256 -4.76 -1.44 -11.45
CA THR A 256 -4.78 -1.89 -12.82
C THR A 256 -4.37 -0.83 -13.88
N ALA A 257 -3.55 0.12 -13.50
CA ALA A 257 -2.97 1.12 -14.41
C ALA A 257 -1.78 0.54 -15.19
N GLU A 258 -1.99 -0.57 -15.83
CA GLU A 258 -0.94 -1.33 -16.54
C GLU A 258 -0.18 -0.54 -17.62
N ASN A 259 -0.76 0.56 -18.08
CA ASN A 259 -0.12 1.48 -19.03
C ASN A 259 0.83 2.47 -18.32
N ALA A 260 0.79 2.53 -17.00
CA ALA A 260 1.68 3.34 -16.19
C ALA A 260 3.04 2.67 -15.93
N TRP A 261 3.15 1.36 -16.15
CA TRP A 261 4.36 0.59 -15.82
C TRP A 261 5.33 0.58 -16.98
N GLY A 262 6.63 0.72 -16.67
CA GLY A 262 7.69 0.77 -17.65
C GLY A 262 8.02 -0.61 -18.25
N PRO A 263 8.63 -0.65 -19.43
CA PRO A 263 9.06 -1.89 -20.06
C PRO A 263 10.28 -2.48 -19.36
N VAL A 264 10.28 -3.79 -19.21
CA VAL A 264 11.46 -4.62 -18.98
C VAL A 264 11.84 -5.23 -20.32
N THR A 265 12.98 -4.87 -20.86
CA THR A 265 13.49 -5.38 -22.14
C THR A 265 14.44 -6.52 -21.89
N LEU A 266 14.23 -7.66 -22.57
CA LEU A 266 15.10 -8.82 -22.52
C LEU A 266 16.22 -8.63 -23.55
N GLU A 267 17.38 -8.21 -23.09
CA GLU A 267 18.53 -7.89 -23.95
C GLU A 267 19.13 -9.17 -24.56
N PRO A 268 19.55 -9.15 -25.83
CA PRO A 268 20.11 -10.34 -26.47
C PRO A 268 21.50 -10.73 -25.94
N LYS A 269 22.16 -9.84 -25.20
CA LYS A 269 23.49 -10.07 -24.61
C LYS A 269 23.71 -9.20 -23.40
N GLY A 270 24.61 -9.64 -22.51
CA GLY A 270 25.06 -8.91 -21.34
C GLY A 270 26.15 -7.87 -21.64
N ASN A 271 26.75 -7.36 -20.58
CA ASN A 271 27.77 -6.32 -20.57
C ASN A 271 27.33 -5.06 -21.32
N LEU A 272 26.14 -4.55 -20.96
CA LEU A 272 25.57 -3.34 -21.53
C LEU A 272 26.46 -2.13 -21.23
N LYS A 273 26.49 -1.20 -22.17
CA LYS A 273 27.11 0.10 -21.98
C LYS A 273 26.03 1.18 -21.95
N LEU A 274 25.32 1.24 -20.86
CA LEU A 274 24.32 2.28 -20.65
C LEU A 274 25.01 3.60 -20.29
N PRO A 275 24.51 4.75 -20.78
CA PRO A 275 25.03 6.04 -20.36
C PRO A 275 24.84 6.20 -18.85
N PRO A 276 25.83 6.75 -18.13
CA PRO A 276 25.68 7.01 -16.71
C PRO A 276 24.55 8.02 -16.49
N VAL A 277 23.68 7.73 -15.55
CA VAL A 277 22.65 8.66 -15.08
C VAL A 277 23.26 9.49 -13.96
N GLU A 278 23.47 10.79 -14.21
CA GLU A 278 23.96 11.69 -13.17
C GLU A 278 22.79 12.20 -12.32
N TYR A 279 22.78 11.80 -11.08
CA TYR A 279 21.90 12.34 -10.05
C TYR A 279 22.70 13.38 -9.25
N ALA A 280 22.43 14.66 -9.46
CA ALA A 280 23.02 15.70 -8.65
C ALA A 280 21.92 16.64 -8.15
N ALA A 281 21.97 16.98 -6.86
CA ALA A 281 21.18 18.10 -6.39
C ALA A 281 21.68 19.37 -7.06
N SER A 282 20.78 20.23 -7.58
CA SER A 282 21.19 21.51 -8.16
C SER A 282 21.96 22.31 -7.12
N ALA A 283 22.94 23.12 -7.59
CA ALA A 283 23.66 24.02 -6.69
C ALA A 283 22.69 24.94 -5.93
N GLU A 284 21.60 25.35 -6.57
CA GLU A 284 20.52 26.11 -5.93
C GLU A 284 19.80 25.32 -4.84
N TYR A 285 19.54 24.03 -5.07
CA TYR A 285 18.96 23.15 -4.04
C TYR A 285 19.91 22.94 -2.86
N LEU A 286 21.21 22.75 -3.13
CA LEU A 286 22.22 22.59 -2.11
C LEU A 286 22.46 23.89 -1.30
N GLN A 287 22.39 25.05 -1.96
CA GLN A 287 22.51 26.35 -1.29
C GLN A 287 21.27 26.71 -0.46
N LYS A 288 20.08 26.43 -0.98
CA LYS A 288 18.82 26.72 -0.24
C LYS A 288 18.58 25.78 0.91
N THR A 289 19.24 24.67 0.96
CA THR A 289 19.00 23.63 1.95
C THR A 289 20.32 23.24 2.61
N GLN A 290 20.74 23.92 3.63
CA GLN A 290 21.99 23.65 4.40
C GLN A 290 22.02 22.27 5.09
N GLY A 291 21.59 21.21 4.44
CA GLY A 291 21.48 19.86 4.98
C GLY A 291 20.16 19.64 5.73
N PRO A 292 19.90 18.41 6.19
CA PRO A 292 18.71 18.11 6.96
C PRO A 292 18.69 18.89 8.27
N VAL A 293 17.51 19.38 8.64
CA VAL A 293 17.30 20.08 9.90
C VAL A 293 17.30 19.08 11.03
N THR A 294 18.19 19.25 11.99
CA THR A 294 18.27 18.40 13.18
C THR A 294 17.13 18.75 14.13
N LEU A 295 16.31 17.76 14.46
CA LEU A 295 15.21 17.86 15.39
C LEU A 295 15.62 17.19 16.71
N SER A 296 15.93 18.00 17.73
CA SER A 296 16.34 17.48 19.03
C SER A 296 15.21 17.58 20.04
N TYR A 297 14.99 16.52 20.80
CA TYR A 297 13.98 16.45 21.86
C TYR A 297 14.40 15.51 22.97
N THR A 298 13.63 15.43 24.04
CA THR A 298 13.93 14.55 25.16
C THR A 298 12.72 13.65 25.45
N MET A 299 12.94 12.34 25.41
CA MET A 299 11.96 11.36 25.88
C MET A 299 11.97 11.30 27.40
N PRO A 300 10.84 11.50 28.07
CA PRO A 300 10.76 11.42 29.52
C PRO A 300 10.79 9.97 30.05
N PHE A 301 10.46 9.02 29.20
CA PHE A 301 10.39 7.57 29.47
C PHE A 301 10.66 6.79 28.18
N ASP A 302 10.87 5.47 28.27
CA ASP A 302 10.88 4.58 27.11
C ASP A 302 9.46 4.50 26.53
N GLY A 303 9.33 4.65 25.23
CA GLY A 303 8.01 4.71 24.61
C GLY A 303 8.07 5.09 23.13
N PHE A 304 7.09 5.84 22.66
CA PHE A 304 6.94 6.19 21.27
C PHE A 304 6.92 7.72 21.07
N ALA A 305 7.49 8.14 19.95
CA ALA A 305 7.49 9.53 19.51
C ALA A 305 6.82 9.65 18.13
N THR A 306 5.99 10.67 17.99
CA THR A 306 5.48 11.16 16.70
C THR A 306 5.93 12.62 16.58
N LEU A 307 6.63 12.94 15.49
CA LEU A 307 7.11 14.31 15.23
C LEU A 307 6.54 14.83 13.93
N VAL A 308 6.15 16.07 13.97
CA VAL A 308 5.57 16.77 12.82
C VAL A 308 6.15 18.18 12.70
N ILE A 309 6.15 18.70 11.48
CA ILE A 309 6.53 20.07 11.17
C ILE A 309 5.30 20.83 10.68
N ASP A 310 5.08 22.00 11.25
CA ASP A 310 4.07 22.94 10.78
C ASP A 310 4.75 24.24 10.28
N ASP A 311 4.08 24.95 9.36
CA ASP A 311 4.50 26.29 8.93
C ASP A 311 4.19 27.38 10.00
N ALA A 312 4.51 28.62 9.67
CA ALA A 312 4.27 29.75 10.55
C ALA A 312 2.77 30.00 10.83
N GLN A 313 1.87 29.53 9.96
CA GLN A 313 0.43 29.63 10.09
C GLN A 313 -0.17 28.43 10.85
N GLY A 314 0.63 27.43 11.15
CA GLY A 314 0.21 26.22 11.84
C GLY A 314 -0.34 25.12 10.94
N HIS A 315 -0.20 25.25 9.63
CA HIS A 315 -0.56 24.17 8.71
C HIS A 315 0.50 23.08 8.70
N ARG A 316 0.06 21.81 8.61
CA ARG A 316 0.96 20.67 8.53
C ARG A 316 1.78 20.70 7.25
N VAL A 317 3.08 20.62 7.41
CA VAL A 317 4.06 20.53 6.33
C VAL A 317 4.53 19.09 6.17
N LYS A 318 4.97 18.47 7.28
CA LYS A 318 5.59 17.14 7.24
C LYS A 318 5.22 16.31 8.46
N ASN A 319 4.92 15.04 8.21
CA ASN A 319 4.94 14.01 9.23
C ASN A 319 6.34 13.35 9.19
N VAL A 320 7.20 13.73 10.12
CA VAL A 320 8.61 13.31 10.11
C VAL A 320 8.76 11.87 10.56
N ILE A 321 8.17 11.53 11.70
CA ILE A 321 8.06 10.18 12.24
C ILE A 321 6.68 9.96 12.84
N GLY A 322 6.18 8.75 12.78
CA GLY A 322 4.91 8.35 13.39
C GLY A 322 5.09 7.14 14.29
N THR A 323 4.76 7.28 15.58
CA THR A 323 4.77 6.17 16.56
C THR A 323 6.10 5.40 16.58
N ALA A 324 7.22 6.11 16.42
CA ALA A 324 8.54 5.51 16.40
C ALA A 324 9.02 5.20 17.83
N PRO A 325 9.52 3.99 18.13
CA PRO A 325 10.03 3.64 19.44
C PRO A 325 11.27 4.46 19.77
N ARG A 326 11.35 4.96 20.99
CA ARG A 326 12.47 5.76 21.50
C ARG A 326 12.72 5.43 22.95
N THR A 327 14.00 5.35 23.31
CA THR A 327 14.41 5.18 24.69
C THR A 327 14.36 6.52 25.45
N LYS A 328 14.25 6.45 26.76
CA LYS A 328 14.35 7.62 27.65
C LYS A 328 15.65 8.40 27.41
N GLY A 329 15.57 9.71 27.39
CA GLY A 329 16.73 10.59 27.25
C GLY A 329 16.69 11.44 25.97
N LYS A 330 17.84 12.02 25.62
CA LYS A 330 17.98 12.87 24.43
C LYS A 330 17.86 12.05 23.16
N GLN A 331 17.04 12.54 22.24
CA GLN A 331 16.80 11.96 20.93
C GLN A 331 17.05 12.98 19.83
N THR A 332 17.34 12.48 18.65
CA THR A 332 17.58 13.30 17.47
C THR A 332 16.98 12.61 16.25
N ASP A 333 16.13 13.33 15.54
CA ASP A 333 15.62 12.96 14.23
C ASP A 333 15.97 14.05 13.21
N LEU A 334 15.73 13.80 11.94
CA LEU A 334 16.10 14.70 10.86
C LEU A 334 14.87 15.04 10.00
N TRP A 335 14.72 16.33 9.69
CA TRP A 335 13.79 16.78 8.67
C TRP A 335 14.58 17.21 7.43
N ASP A 336 14.23 16.67 6.28
CA ASP A 336 14.88 16.92 5.00
C ASP A 336 14.53 18.27 4.36
N GLY A 337 13.67 19.06 5.00
CA GLY A 337 13.21 20.35 4.48
C GLY A 337 12.11 20.24 3.43
N THR A 338 11.52 19.06 3.23
CA THR A 338 10.42 18.85 2.28
C THR A 338 9.07 18.70 2.98
N ASP A 339 7.98 18.87 2.23
CA ASP A 339 6.63 18.49 2.66
C ASP A 339 6.40 16.96 2.52
N ASP A 340 5.18 16.50 2.83
CA ASP A 340 4.81 15.07 2.71
C ASP A 340 4.80 14.57 1.25
N GLN A 341 4.78 15.46 0.26
CA GLN A 341 4.88 15.15 -1.16
C GLN A 341 6.31 15.22 -1.69
N GLY A 342 7.31 15.45 -0.81
CA GLY A 342 8.71 15.58 -1.19
C GLY A 342 9.08 16.93 -1.82
N LYS A 343 8.17 17.91 -1.85
CA LYS A 343 8.43 19.25 -2.36
C LYS A 343 9.23 20.04 -1.33
N LEU A 344 10.31 20.68 -1.80
CA LEU A 344 11.14 21.53 -0.95
C LEU A 344 10.35 22.73 -0.42
N MET A 345 10.40 22.91 0.89
CA MET A 345 9.80 24.06 1.55
C MET A 345 10.65 25.31 1.40
N PRO A 346 10.04 26.49 1.23
CA PRO A 346 10.77 27.74 1.15
C PRO A 346 11.52 28.03 2.46
N PRO A 347 12.59 28.83 2.43
CA PRO A 347 13.21 29.34 3.65
C PRO A 347 12.20 30.09 4.52
N GLY A 348 12.17 29.78 5.82
CA GLY A 348 11.19 30.38 6.72
C GLY A 348 11.26 29.82 8.13
N THR A 349 10.29 30.21 8.94
CA THR A 349 10.14 29.68 10.30
C THR A 349 9.17 28.51 10.28
N TYR A 350 9.62 27.40 10.83
CA TYR A 350 8.85 26.17 10.98
C TYR A 350 8.82 25.76 12.44
N ARG A 351 7.74 25.11 12.84
CA ARG A 351 7.54 24.64 14.21
C ARG A 351 7.51 23.13 14.25
N MET A 352 8.42 22.52 15.01
CA MET A 352 8.31 21.12 15.38
C MET A 352 7.28 20.95 16.50
N ARG A 353 6.39 19.96 16.36
CA ARG A 353 5.55 19.45 17.44
C ARG A 353 5.78 17.96 17.59
N GLY A 354 5.70 17.48 18.83
CA GLY A 354 5.84 16.07 19.14
C GLY A 354 4.73 15.57 20.07
N LEU A 355 4.33 14.34 19.86
CA LEU A 355 3.54 13.55 20.80
C LEU A 355 4.44 12.42 21.30
N LEU A 356 4.61 12.35 22.62
CA LEU A 356 5.41 11.34 23.29
C LEU A 356 4.49 10.53 24.22
N HIS A 357 4.46 9.21 24.06
CA HIS A 357 3.59 8.34 24.87
C HIS A 357 4.25 6.99 25.18
N ALA A 358 3.84 6.36 26.29
CA ALA A 358 4.39 5.07 26.73
C ALA A 358 3.84 3.85 25.94
N GLY A 359 2.91 4.10 25.04
CA GLY A 359 2.17 3.08 24.30
C GLY A 359 0.66 3.24 24.55
N ILE A 360 -0.11 2.43 23.86
CA ILE A 360 -1.56 2.31 24.06
C ILE A 360 -1.80 0.85 24.37
N ASP A 361 -2.27 0.57 25.59
CA ASP A 361 -2.70 -0.74 26.01
C ASP A 361 -4.23 -0.82 25.85
N PRO A 362 -4.74 -1.42 24.78
CA PRO A 362 -6.19 -1.57 24.63
C PRO A 362 -6.71 -2.52 25.69
N VAL A 363 -7.70 -2.04 26.45
CA VAL A 363 -8.46 -2.88 27.37
C VAL A 363 -9.74 -3.27 26.66
N TYR A 364 -9.92 -4.57 26.45
CA TYR A 364 -11.17 -5.07 25.91
C TYR A 364 -12.29 -4.92 26.94
N GLU A 365 -13.27 -4.08 26.65
CA GLU A 365 -14.42 -3.87 27.52
C GLU A 365 -15.67 -4.60 27.02
N ALA A 366 -15.93 -4.56 25.72
CA ALA A 366 -17.07 -5.23 25.11
C ALA A 366 -16.94 -5.34 23.59
N GLY A 367 -17.59 -6.32 23.01
CA GLY A 367 -17.80 -6.46 21.58
C GLY A 367 -19.27 -6.46 21.23
N TYR A 368 -19.64 -5.71 20.21
CA TYR A 368 -20.99 -5.66 19.66
C TYR A 368 -20.95 -6.31 18.28
N GLY A 369 -21.05 -7.59 18.25
CA GLY A 369 -20.87 -8.29 16.99
C GLY A 369 -21.59 -9.60 16.92
N SER A 370 -21.36 -10.24 15.82
CA SER A 370 -21.99 -11.46 15.34
C SER A 370 -22.06 -12.59 16.33
N PRO A 371 -22.98 -13.53 16.07
CA PRO A 371 -23.12 -14.73 16.88
C PRO A 371 -21.81 -15.50 16.94
N GLY A 372 -21.34 -15.70 18.09
CA GLY A 372 -20.26 -16.53 18.49
C GLY A 372 -20.54 -16.92 19.93
N VAL A 373 -19.61 -17.54 20.62
CA VAL A 373 -19.69 -17.69 22.06
C VAL A 373 -19.06 -16.46 22.69
N PRO A 374 -19.77 -15.34 22.71
CA PRO A 374 -19.21 -14.13 23.29
C PRO A 374 -19.06 -14.31 24.78
N PRO A 375 -18.18 -13.56 25.44
CA PRO A 375 -18.11 -13.55 26.89
C PRO A 375 -19.33 -12.89 27.55
N TRP A 376 -20.34 -12.53 26.79
CA TRP A 376 -21.60 -11.94 27.22
C TRP A 376 -22.76 -12.89 26.93
N GLU A 377 -23.58 -13.12 27.93
CA GLU A 377 -24.84 -13.85 27.80
C GLU A 377 -25.91 -12.94 27.19
N THR A 378 -26.69 -13.48 26.26
CA THR A 378 -27.90 -12.82 25.77
C THR A 378 -29.08 -13.35 26.62
N ALA A 379 -30.00 -12.45 26.99
CA ALA A 379 -31.13 -12.81 27.87
C ALA A 379 -32.04 -13.92 27.28
N ASP A 380 -32.03 -14.07 25.97
CA ASP A 380 -32.80 -15.08 25.24
C ASP A 380 -32.00 -16.37 24.97
N GLY A 381 -30.75 -16.45 25.41
CA GLY A 381 -29.89 -17.60 25.21
C GLY A 381 -29.48 -17.83 23.76
N SER A 382 -29.83 -16.92 22.85
CA SER A 382 -29.56 -17.10 21.42
C SER A 382 -28.11 -16.91 21.02
N GLY A 383 -27.30 -16.28 21.86
CA GLY A 383 -25.93 -15.88 21.53
C GLY A 383 -25.82 -14.77 20.48
N GLY A 384 -26.89 -14.50 19.76
CA GLY A 384 -26.94 -13.46 18.73
C GLY A 384 -27.14 -12.08 19.32
N TRP A 385 -26.04 -11.40 19.65
CA TRP A 385 -26.15 -10.07 20.27
C TRP A 385 -26.58 -9.02 19.24
N MET A 386 -26.02 -9.05 18.03
CA MET A 386 -26.33 -8.17 16.90
C MET A 386 -26.43 -8.99 15.59
N SER A 387 -26.26 -8.36 14.44
CA SER A 387 -26.25 -9.03 13.12
C SER A 387 -25.11 -10.05 13.00
N ASP A 388 -25.34 -11.11 12.27
CA ASP A 388 -24.41 -12.21 12.07
C ASP A 388 -23.26 -11.88 11.11
N HIS A 389 -23.48 -11.08 10.08
CA HIS A 389 -22.44 -10.78 9.08
C HIS A 389 -22.46 -9.37 8.49
N ASN A 390 -23.36 -8.51 8.95
CA ASN A 390 -23.40 -7.12 8.50
C ASN A 390 -22.87 -6.18 9.61
N PRO A 391 -22.02 -5.19 9.24
CA PRO A 391 -21.54 -4.20 10.19
C PRO A 391 -22.68 -3.26 10.66
N ASN A 392 -22.46 -2.59 11.77
CA ASN A 392 -23.32 -1.52 12.21
C ASN A 392 -23.24 -0.35 11.23
N VAL A 393 -24.38 0.14 10.79
CA VAL A 393 -24.51 1.22 9.80
C VAL A 393 -25.07 2.50 10.40
N ALA A 394 -25.76 2.42 11.52
CA ALA A 394 -26.35 3.58 12.15
C ALA A 394 -26.45 3.42 13.68
N VAL A 395 -26.40 4.53 14.38
CA VAL A 395 -26.57 4.65 15.82
C VAL A 395 -27.45 5.86 16.14
N ALA A 396 -28.31 5.72 17.14
CA ALA A 396 -29.07 6.85 17.71
C ALA A 396 -29.14 6.70 19.24
N ALA A 397 -29.36 7.81 19.93
CA ALA A 397 -29.60 7.84 21.35
C ALA A 397 -31.02 8.35 21.64
N GLY A 398 -31.72 7.66 22.51
CA GLY A 398 -32.93 8.12 23.16
C GLY A 398 -32.64 8.51 24.61
N LYS A 399 -33.67 8.69 25.42
CA LYS A 399 -33.56 9.19 26.80
C LYS A 399 -32.51 8.47 27.67
N GLU A 400 -32.54 7.16 27.71
CA GLU A 400 -31.58 6.33 28.50
C GLU A 400 -31.15 5.09 27.73
N MET A 401 -31.31 5.14 26.41
CA MET A 401 -31.03 4.00 25.54
C MET A 401 -30.26 4.42 24.33
N MET A 402 -29.42 3.52 23.82
CA MET A 402 -28.82 3.60 22.49
C MET A 402 -29.49 2.58 21.57
N LEU A 403 -29.64 2.99 20.31
CA LEU A 403 -30.04 2.12 19.22
C LEU A 403 -28.81 1.82 18.37
N LEU A 404 -28.58 0.56 18.07
CA LEU A 404 -27.57 0.12 17.15
C LEU A 404 -28.23 -0.66 16.03
N ALA A 405 -27.90 -0.33 14.77
CA ALA A 405 -28.52 -0.96 13.63
C ALA A 405 -27.47 -1.49 12.65
N ALA A 406 -27.71 -2.68 12.13
CA ALA A 406 -27.03 -3.25 10.97
C ALA A 406 -27.95 -3.19 9.74
N SER A 407 -27.38 -3.22 8.55
CA SER A 407 -28.17 -3.15 7.31
C SER A 407 -29.11 -4.35 7.12
N GLY A 408 -28.83 -5.48 7.75
CA GLY A 408 -29.66 -6.67 7.73
C GLY A 408 -29.04 -7.78 8.56
N CYS A 409 -29.74 -8.89 8.73
CA CYS A 409 -29.21 -10.10 9.34
C CYS A 409 -29.97 -11.34 8.89
N GLU A 410 -29.28 -12.45 8.76
CA GLU A 410 -29.88 -13.80 8.58
C GLU A 410 -30.21 -14.41 9.93
N SER A 411 -29.30 -14.27 10.87
CA SER A 411 -29.51 -14.60 12.27
C SER A 411 -29.01 -13.48 13.19
N GLY A 412 -29.42 -13.48 14.42
CA GLY A 412 -29.12 -12.39 15.34
C GLY A 412 -30.17 -11.27 15.29
N ARG A 413 -29.74 -10.02 15.34
CA ARG A 413 -30.63 -8.84 15.43
C ARG A 413 -30.13 -7.70 14.54
N ALA A 414 -30.98 -7.21 13.64
CA ALA A 414 -30.63 -6.08 12.78
C ALA A 414 -30.74 -4.72 13.51
N LEU A 415 -31.64 -4.63 14.50
CA LEU A 415 -31.80 -3.44 15.35
C LEU A 415 -31.78 -3.85 16.82
N VAL A 416 -30.97 -3.19 17.60
CA VAL A 416 -30.80 -3.47 19.05
C VAL A 416 -30.96 -2.20 19.84
N GLY A 417 -31.73 -2.28 20.92
CA GLY A 417 -31.80 -1.27 21.97
C GLY A 417 -30.95 -1.71 23.18
N THR A 418 -30.05 -0.81 23.61
CA THR A 418 -29.19 -1.04 24.77
C THR A 418 -29.39 0.06 25.81
N ASP A 419 -28.97 -0.19 27.05
CA ASP A 419 -28.73 0.92 27.98
C ASP A 419 -27.42 1.67 27.61
N LEU A 420 -27.15 2.75 28.32
CA LEU A 420 -25.95 3.58 28.07
C LEU A 420 -24.62 2.85 28.41
N ASN A 421 -24.69 1.71 29.07
CA ASN A 421 -23.57 0.83 29.37
C ASN A 421 -23.42 -0.29 28.32
N GLY A 422 -24.20 -0.26 27.24
CA GLY A 422 -24.15 -1.25 26.19
C GLY A 422 -24.85 -2.57 26.48
N ARG A 423 -25.61 -2.71 27.60
CA ARG A 423 -26.35 -3.93 27.87
C ARG A 423 -27.62 -3.98 27.01
N ARG A 424 -27.74 -5.01 26.18
CA ARG A 424 -28.93 -5.20 25.35
C ARG A 424 -30.18 -5.36 26.20
N LYS A 425 -31.19 -4.55 25.90
CA LYS A 425 -32.52 -4.61 26.48
C LYS A 425 -33.49 -5.36 25.57
N TRP A 426 -33.39 -5.15 24.28
CA TRP A 426 -34.22 -5.80 23.28
C TRP A 426 -33.47 -5.88 21.94
N GLY A 427 -33.96 -6.70 21.02
CA GLY A 427 -33.46 -6.82 19.68
C GLY A 427 -34.56 -7.22 18.68
N GLU A 428 -34.53 -6.69 17.50
CA GLU A 428 -35.50 -6.86 16.41
C GLU A 428 -34.84 -7.46 15.17
N THR A 429 -35.47 -8.50 14.61
CA THR A 429 -34.97 -9.24 13.44
C THR A 429 -35.73 -8.97 12.15
N LYS A 430 -36.94 -8.41 12.24
CA LYS A 430 -37.83 -8.25 11.09
C LYS A 430 -37.45 -7.10 10.16
N PHE A 431 -36.74 -6.11 10.69
CA PHE A 431 -36.27 -4.99 9.89
C PHE A 431 -35.03 -5.36 9.10
N GLN A 432 -35.07 -5.10 7.81
CA GLN A 432 -33.98 -5.37 6.87
C GLN A 432 -33.74 -4.12 6.02
N GLY A 433 -32.52 -3.96 5.54
CA GLY A 433 -32.18 -2.77 4.75
C GLY A 433 -32.13 -1.49 5.57
N ILE A 434 -31.81 -1.58 6.87
CA ILE A 434 -31.75 -0.38 7.73
C ILE A 434 -30.57 0.48 7.25
N ALA A 435 -30.87 1.74 6.94
CA ALA A 435 -29.89 2.74 6.52
C ALA A 435 -29.74 3.87 7.55
N ALA A 436 -30.77 4.10 8.37
CA ALA A 436 -30.76 5.12 9.39
C ALA A 436 -31.63 4.72 10.60
N VAL A 437 -31.28 5.23 11.76
CA VAL A 437 -32.10 5.12 12.97
C VAL A 437 -32.23 6.48 13.65
N ALA A 438 -33.36 6.67 14.33
CA ALA A 438 -33.61 7.82 15.19
C ALA A 438 -34.38 7.36 16.43
N ALA A 439 -34.33 8.14 17.49
CA ALA A 439 -35.15 7.92 18.67
C ALA A 439 -35.70 9.23 19.21
N ASP A 440 -36.86 9.16 19.80
CA ASP A 440 -37.38 10.16 20.74
C ASP A 440 -37.54 9.53 22.13
N ASP A 441 -38.20 10.21 23.04
CA ASP A 441 -38.37 9.73 24.41
C ASP A 441 -39.25 8.45 24.53
N ARG A 442 -39.97 8.11 23.48
CA ARG A 442 -40.96 7.03 23.48
C ARG A 442 -40.71 5.98 22.39
N TYR A 443 -40.21 6.38 21.24
CA TYR A 443 -40.12 5.53 20.07
C TYR A 443 -38.71 5.42 19.52
N ALA A 444 -38.42 4.27 18.96
CA ALA A 444 -37.31 3.99 18.06
C ALA A 444 -37.84 3.96 16.62
N TYR A 445 -37.13 4.59 15.70
CA TYR A 445 -37.45 4.64 14.28
C TYR A 445 -36.32 4.03 13.47
N ALA A 446 -36.67 3.14 12.53
CA ALA A 446 -35.71 2.58 11.59
C ALA A 446 -36.12 2.94 10.16
N GLY A 447 -35.27 3.68 9.48
CA GLY A 447 -35.40 3.98 8.06
C GLY A 447 -34.77 2.87 7.23
N MET A 448 -35.53 2.22 6.38
CA MET A 448 -35.15 1.12 5.52
C MET A 448 -35.12 1.60 4.06
N ASN A 449 -34.03 1.35 3.36
CA ASN A 449 -33.81 1.91 2.01
C ASN A 449 -34.40 1.09 0.86
N GLY A 450 -34.97 -0.10 1.15
CA GLY A 450 -35.42 -1.00 0.09
C GLY A 450 -34.26 -1.53 -0.78
N GLY A 451 -34.48 -2.59 -1.50
CA GLY A 451 -33.52 -3.00 -2.56
C GLY A 451 -32.37 -3.93 -2.16
N HIS A 452 -32.18 -4.27 -0.90
CA HIS A 452 -31.34 -5.41 -0.53
C HIS A 452 -32.15 -6.69 -0.48
N GLY A 453 -31.67 -7.75 -1.11
CA GLY A 453 -32.37 -9.00 -1.45
C GLY A 453 -33.06 -9.80 -0.32
N TRP A 454 -33.26 -9.23 0.84
CA TRP A 454 -33.80 -9.88 2.04
C TRP A 454 -35.17 -9.32 2.46
N GLY A 455 -36.02 -8.98 1.53
CA GLY A 455 -37.45 -8.90 1.82
C GLY A 455 -38.10 -7.52 1.90
N VAL A 456 -37.36 -6.41 1.93
CA VAL A 456 -37.95 -5.07 1.84
C VAL A 456 -37.79 -4.53 0.44
N LYS A 457 -38.91 -4.48 -0.31
CA LYS A 457 -38.91 -4.03 -1.71
C LYS A 457 -38.95 -2.51 -1.84
N ASP A 458 -39.58 -1.83 -0.90
CA ASP A 458 -39.81 -0.40 -0.96
C ASP A 458 -39.21 0.31 0.28
N PRO A 459 -38.70 1.55 0.12
CA PRO A 459 -38.29 2.36 1.24
C PRO A 459 -39.43 2.53 2.26
N SER A 460 -39.12 2.36 3.54
CA SER A 460 -40.15 2.43 4.59
C SER A 460 -39.54 2.89 5.93
N ILE A 461 -40.41 3.26 6.84
CA ILE A 461 -40.00 3.58 8.22
C ILE A 461 -40.74 2.66 9.17
N GLY A 462 -39.95 1.87 9.93
CA GLY A 462 -40.45 1.09 11.03
C GLY A 462 -40.45 1.88 12.34
N ARG A 463 -41.44 1.65 13.20
CA ARG A 463 -41.50 2.29 14.53
C ARG A 463 -41.74 1.23 15.62
N LEU A 464 -40.93 1.33 16.66
CA LEU A 464 -40.99 0.46 17.84
C LEU A 464 -41.12 1.31 19.11
N LEU A 465 -41.64 0.72 20.17
CA LEU A 465 -41.48 1.33 21.49
C LEU A 465 -40.03 1.29 21.93
N LEU A 466 -39.48 2.43 22.32
CA LEU A 466 -38.10 2.55 22.73
C LEU A 466 -37.75 1.64 23.91
N ALA A 467 -38.67 1.52 24.86
CA ALA A 467 -38.44 0.81 26.13
C ALA A 467 -38.27 -0.71 25.97
N ASP A 468 -39.01 -1.35 25.06
CA ASP A 468 -39.06 -2.82 24.97
C ASP A 468 -38.99 -3.38 23.54
N GLY A 469 -38.82 -2.50 22.54
CA GLY A 469 -38.70 -2.92 21.14
C GLY A 469 -39.98 -3.47 20.53
N LYS A 470 -41.14 -3.34 21.18
CA LYS A 470 -42.39 -3.79 20.58
C LYS A 470 -42.80 -2.90 19.39
N TYR A 471 -43.31 -3.54 18.34
CA TYR A 471 -43.81 -2.86 17.17
C TYR A 471 -44.95 -1.86 17.53
N ALA A 472 -44.79 -0.65 17.06
CA ALA A 472 -45.73 0.44 17.31
C ALA A 472 -46.11 1.12 15.98
N PRO A 473 -47.03 0.54 15.18
CA PRO A 473 -47.34 1.06 13.85
C PRO A 473 -47.85 2.49 13.92
N PHE A 474 -47.62 3.26 12.83
CA PHE A 474 -48.21 4.57 12.69
C PHE A 474 -49.75 4.45 12.61
N ALA A 475 -50.47 5.42 13.14
CA ALA A 475 -51.91 5.40 13.16
C ALA A 475 -52.56 5.47 11.74
N THR A 476 -51.83 6.07 10.81
CA THR A 476 -52.18 6.09 9.39
C THR A 476 -50.97 5.56 8.62
N GLN A 477 -51.16 4.54 7.78
CA GLN A 477 -50.19 4.25 6.74
C GLN A 477 -50.36 5.27 5.62
N PRO A 478 -49.26 5.84 5.10
CA PRO A 478 -49.33 6.69 3.94
C PRO A 478 -49.76 5.94 2.70
#